data_4153d5834314675e8f5e78f8b79a7cd8
#
_entry.id   4153d5834314675e8f5e78f8b79a7cd8
#
_cell.length_a   1.000
_cell.length_b   1.000
_cell.length_c   1.000
_cell.angle_alpha   90.00
_cell.angle_beta   90.00
_cell.angle_gamma   90.00
#
_symmetry.space_group_name_H-M   'P 1'
#
loop_
_entity.id
_entity.type
_entity.pdbx_description
1 polymer ?
#
loop_
_entity_poly.entity_id
_entity_poly.type
_entity_poly.pdbx_seq_one_letter_code
_entity_poly.pdbx_strand_id
1 'polypeptide(L)'
;MRVFAIRDDEIAGKDLGYLLYYEGSKAFYIELPEEADEWETPMILSSFVRRGERSVNAYWSMVWVRQRIVPQDRQNLGQILKDNGLDAYDELQLLLLGHGRCAQDNVYITEVEDIPVSMKARWQYKIEDAVPLADQCLLVFFRDGSARRISIKTMTQDKPEFAPVLSHERIFNNVMIQPDGYGVAWSESCTIADHELYNSGETVPLTLYDMQRFVSQRIVNAAEAQEMLHCSRQNIADLVKRGKLHPIRTDGNNRLFMKTEIQQRMDNK
;
A
#
# COMPACT_ATOMS: atom_id res chain seq x y z
N MET A 1 -9.52 -9.87 -5.85
CA MET A 1 -8.86 -9.18 -6.98
C MET A 1 -9.41 -9.76 -8.28
N ARG A 2 -9.71 -8.91 -9.27
CA ARG A 2 -10.06 -9.33 -10.63
C ARG A 2 -8.94 -8.91 -11.59
N VAL A 3 -8.71 -9.71 -12.62
CA VAL A 3 -7.59 -9.50 -13.55
C VAL A 3 -8.13 -9.47 -14.98
N PHE A 4 -7.67 -8.50 -15.76
CA PHE A 4 -8.05 -8.34 -17.16
C PHE A 4 -6.79 -8.21 -18.02
N ALA A 5 -6.62 -9.06 -19.01
CA ALA A 5 -5.58 -8.89 -20.02
C ALA A 5 -5.93 -7.70 -20.92
N ILE A 6 -4.97 -6.83 -21.16
CA ILE A 6 -5.05 -5.70 -22.09
C ILE A 6 -4.51 -6.20 -23.44
N ARG A 7 -5.34 -6.15 -24.47
CA ARG A 7 -5.05 -6.67 -25.82
C ARG A 7 -5.33 -5.62 -26.87
N ASP A 8 -4.74 -5.78 -28.04
CA ASP A 8 -4.99 -4.94 -29.21
C ASP A 8 -5.49 -5.82 -30.37
N ASP A 9 -6.51 -5.36 -31.10
CA ASP A 9 -7.09 -6.08 -32.24
C ASP A 9 -6.07 -6.27 -33.39
N GLU A 10 -5.09 -5.35 -33.51
CA GLU A 10 -4.08 -5.40 -34.55
C GLU A 10 -2.86 -6.26 -34.18
N ILE A 11 -2.69 -6.57 -32.89
CA ILE A 11 -1.55 -7.34 -32.36
C ILE A 11 -2.05 -8.71 -31.85
N ALA A 12 -2.13 -9.67 -32.74
CA ALA A 12 -2.67 -10.99 -32.41
C ALA A 12 -1.75 -11.77 -31.44
N GLY A 13 -2.37 -12.41 -30.45
CA GLY A 13 -1.71 -13.39 -29.57
C GLY A 13 -0.77 -12.83 -28.51
N LYS A 14 -0.78 -11.51 -28.28
CA LYS A 14 0.05 -10.83 -27.29
C LYS A 14 -0.81 -10.06 -26.29
N ASP A 15 -0.54 -10.25 -25.01
CA ASP A 15 -1.09 -9.41 -23.96
C ASP A 15 -0.15 -8.22 -23.73
N LEU A 16 -0.65 -7.00 -23.92
CA LEU A 16 0.14 -5.75 -23.80
C LEU A 16 0.35 -5.36 -22.32
N GLY A 17 -0.49 -5.89 -21.44
CA GLY A 17 -0.46 -5.65 -20.00
C GLY A 17 -1.62 -6.34 -19.31
N TYR A 18 -1.72 -6.13 -18.00
CA TYR A 18 -2.78 -6.69 -17.18
C TYR A 18 -3.33 -5.59 -16.26
N LEU A 19 -4.63 -5.33 -16.37
CA LEU A 19 -5.35 -4.45 -15.46
C LEU A 19 -5.84 -5.28 -14.27
N LEU A 20 -5.41 -4.90 -13.07
CA LEU A 20 -5.81 -5.52 -11.81
C LEU A 20 -6.78 -4.61 -11.09
N TYR A 21 -7.89 -5.15 -10.62
CA TYR A 21 -8.87 -4.44 -9.82
C TYR A 21 -9.01 -5.04 -8.44
N TYR A 22 -8.79 -4.21 -7.42
CA TYR A 22 -8.92 -4.57 -6.00
C TYR A 22 -10.26 -4.08 -5.46
N GLU A 23 -11.22 -4.99 -5.29
CA GLU A 23 -12.61 -4.67 -4.94
C GLU A 23 -12.75 -3.90 -3.63
N GLY A 24 -11.99 -4.29 -2.60
CA GLY A 24 -12.06 -3.67 -1.27
C GLY A 24 -11.66 -2.20 -1.24
N SER A 25 -10.71 -1.81 -2.08
CA SER A 25 -10.21 -0.43 -2.19
C SER A 25 -10.73 0.31 -3.42
N LYS A 26 -11.42 -0.38 -4.33
CA LYS A 26 -11.84 0.11 -5.66
C LYS A 26 -10.66 0.67 -6.48
N ALA A 27 -9.47 0.12 -6.29
CA ALA A 27 -8.24 0.59 -6.93
C ALA A 27 -7.90 -0.25 -8.15
N PHE A 28 -7.40 0.42 -9.19
CA PHE A 28 -6.84 -0.19 -10.38
C PHE A 28 -5.33 -0.08 -10.37
N TYR A 29 -4.66 -1.13 -10.82
CA TYR A 29 -3.23 -1.16 -11.13
C TYR A 29 -3.02 -1.80 -12.48
N ILE A 30 -1.98 -1.39 -13.22
CA ILE A 30 -1.61 -2.05 -14.47
C ILE A 30 -0.22 -2.63 -14.31
N GLU A 31 -0.08 -3.91 -14.65
CA GLU A 31 1.19 -4.62 -14.75
C GLU A 31 1.57 -4.80 -16.21
N LEU A 32 2.79 -4.40 -16.57
CA LEU A 32 3.32 -4.51 -17.92
C LEU A 32 4.29 -5.70 -17.99
N PRO A 33 4.27 -6.50 -19.07
CA PRO A 33 5.26 -7.55 -19.29
C PRO A 33 6.69 -7.02 -19.32
N GLU A 34 7.67 -7.86 -19.01
CA GLU A 34 9.10 -7.46 -19.07
C GLU A 34 9.51 -7.09 -20.51
N GLU A 35 8.97 -7.83 -21.47
CA GLU A 35 9.18 -7.66 -22.90
C GLU A 35 8.29 -6.59 -23.54
N ALA A 36 7.58 -5.79 -22.73
CA ALA A 36 6.73 -4.71 -23.25
C ALA A 36 7.55 -3.72 -24.09
N ASP A 37 7.10 -3.49 -25.31
CA ASP A 37 7.69 -2.52 -26.25
C ASP A 37 6.94 -1.18 -26.19
N GLU A 38 7.66 -0.07 -26.18
CA GLU A 38 7.06 1.26 -26.06
C GLU A 38 6.18 1.65 -27.25
N TRP A 39 6.42 1.07 -28.42
CA TRP A 39 5.68 1.37 -29.65
C TRP A 39 4.39 0.54 -29.78
N GLU A 40 4.35 -0.63 -29.17
CA GLU A 40 3.18 -1.50 -29.14
C GLU A 40 2.27 -1.20 -27.93
N THR A 41 2.82 -0.54 -26.92
CA THR A 41 2.09 -0.24 -25.67
C THR A 41 1.23 1.03 -25.84
N PRO A 42 -0.03 1.06 -25.35
CA PRO A 42 -0.89 2.25 -25.38
C PRO A 42 -0.16 3.51 -24.91
N MET A 43 -0.37 4.64 -25.61
CA MET A 43 0.43 5.87 -25.45
C MET A 43 0.63 6.31 -24.00
N ILE A 44 -0.40 6.23 -23.18
CA ILE A 44 -0.31 6.63 -21.76
C ILE A 44 0.60 5.69 -20.94
N LEU A 45 0.71 4.43 -21.34
CA LEU A 45 1.53 3.41 -20.67
C LEU A 45 2.96 3.35 -21.23
N SER A 46 3.18 3.79 -22.48
CA SER A 46 4.48 3.74 -23.14
C SER A 46 5.57 4.50 -22.38
N SER A 47 5.21 5.58 -21.69
CA SER A 47 6.14 6.34 -20.84
C SER A 47 6.69 5.54 -19.67
N PHE A 48 5.93 4.60 -19.12
CA PHE A 48 6.37 3.68 -18.07
C PHE A 48 7.35 2.66 -18.64
N VAL A 49 7.03 2.07 -19.79
CA VAL A 49 7.92 1.14 -20.50
C VAL A 49 9.27 1.79 -20.77
N ARG A 50 9.28 3.04 -21.28
CA ARG A 50 10.51 3.80 -21.58
C ARG A 50 11.38 4.03 -20.34
N ARG A 51 10.77 4.25 -19.17
CA ARG A 51 11.49 4.41 -17.91
C ARG A 51 11.91 3.07 -17.25
N GLY A 52 11.57 1.94 -17.87
CA GLY A 52 11.81 0.62 -17.30
C GLY A 52 10.85 0.25 -16.17
N GLU A 53 9.80 1.04 -15.95
CA GLU A 53 8.77 0.76 -14.97
C GLU A 53 7.77 -0.26 -15.54
N ARG A 54 7.49 -1.28 -14.76
CA ARG A 54 6.58 -2.37 -15.17
C ARG A 54 5.29 -2.43 -14.38
N SER A 55 5.22 -1.72 -13.27
CA SER A 55 4.01 -1.56 -12.46
C SER A 55 3.54 -0.12 -12.52
N VAL A 56 2.31 0.10 -12.99
CA VAL A 56 1.69 1.42 -13.10
C VAL A 56 0.86 1.65 -11.84
N ASN A 57 1.10 2.75 -11.16
CA ASN A 57 0.41 3.07 -9.90
C ASN A 57 -1.10 3.30 -10.08
N ALA A 58 -1.83 3.35 -8.97
CA ALA A 58 -3.28 3.48 -8.97
C ALA A 58 -3.78 4.75 -9.70
N TYR A 59 -3.07 5.87 -9.55
CA TYR A 59 -3.43 7.14 -10.21
C TYR A 59 -3.43 7.00 -11.72
N TRP A 60 -2.32 6.58 -12.30
CA TRP A 60 -2.18 6.46 -13.76
C TRP A 60 -3.01 5.32 -14.33
N SER A 61 -3.20 4.24 -13.59
CA SER A 61 -4.12 3.16 -13.97
C SER A 61 -5.56 3.66 -14.02
N MET A 62 -5.98 4.48 -13.05
CA MET A 62 -7.29 5.12 -13.06
C MET A 62 -7.42 6.13 -14.22
N VAL A 63 -6.37 6.88 -14.56
CA VAL A 63 -6.38 7.77 -15.74
C VAL A 63 -6.59 6.96 -17.02
N TRP A 64 -5.90 5.82 -17.17
CA TRP A 64 -6.11 4.90 -18.30
C TRP A 64 -7.54 4.37 -18.38
N VAL A 65 -8.12 3.98 -17.25
CA VAL A 65 -9.53 3.52 -17.14
C VAL A 65 -10.50 4.64 -17.53
N ARG A 66 -10.30 5.86 -17.01
CA ARG A 66 -11.17 7.01 -17.29
C ARG A 66 -11.20 7.43 -18.75
N GLN A 67 -10.17 7.16 -19.52
CA GLN A 67 -10.19 7.38 -20.98
C GLN A 67 -11.13 6.41 -21.71
N ARG A 68 -11.54 5.32 -21.08
CA ARG A 68 -12.32 4.21 -21.66
C ARG A 68 -13.74 4.11 -21.16
N ILE A 69 -14.13 5.00 -20.23
CA ILE A 69 -15.47 5.02 -19.65
C ILE A 69 -16.13 6.37 -19.86
N VAL A 70 -17.43 6.39 -19.69
CA VAL A 70 -18.22 7.63 -19.78
C VAL A 70 -17.79 8.58 -18.65
N PRO A 71 -17.44 9.85 -18.94
CA PRO A 71 -17.09 10.83 -17.92
C PRO A 71 -18.27 11.10 -16.96
N GLN A 72 -17.93 11.37 -15.69
CA GLN A 72 -18.91 11.61 -14.62
C GLN A 72 -19.74 12.89 -14.83
N ASP A 73 -19.18 13.88 -15.53
CA ASP A 73 -19.80 15.18 -15.84
C ASP A 73 -20.64 15.19 -17.14
N ARG A 74 -20.80 14.02 -17.79
CA ARG A 74 -21.59 13.93 -19.03
C ARG A 74 -23.06 14.22 -18.78
N GLN A 75 -23.67 15.13 -19.54
CA GLN A 75 -25.04 15.60 -19.33
C GLN A 75 -26.11 14.50 -19.32
N ASN A 76 -25.95 13.43 -20.10
CA ASN A 76 -26.91 12.32 -20.18
C ASN A 76 -26.45 11.09 -19.35
N LEU A 77 -25.54 11.24 -18.38
CA LEU A 77 -25.00 10.14 -17.59
C LEU A 77 -26.12 9.32 -16.91
N GLY A 78 -27.10 9.99 -16.27
CA GLY A 78 -28.19 9.29 -15.60
C GLY A 78 -29.01 8.39 -16.52
N GLN A 79 -29.21 8.78 -17.79
CA GLN A 79 -29.90 7.93 -18.78
C GLN A 79 -29.04 6.74 -19.18
N ILE A 80 -27.71 6.96 -19.39
CA ILE A 80 -26.76 5.88 -19.70
C ILE A 80 -26.71 4.83 -18.59
N LEU A 81 -26.65 5.25 -17.33
CA LEU A 81 -26.65 4.34 -16.19
C LEU A 81 -27.94 3.51 -16.16
N LYS A 82 -29.09 4.18 -16.29
CA LYS A 82 -30.41 3.52 -16.28
C LYS A 82 -30.56 2.51 -17.42
N ASP A 83 -30.18 2.88 -18.66
CA ASP A 83 -30.27 2.03 -19.84
C ASP A 83 -29.38 0.77 -19.73
N ASN A 84 -28.33 0.84 -18.92
CA ASN A 84 -27.42 -0.27 -18.66
C ASN A 84 -27.66 -0.97 -17.30
N GLY A 85 -28.75 -0.62 -16.59
CA GLY A 85 -29.10 -1.27 -15.31
C GLY A 85 -28.15 -0.96 -14.17
N LEU A 86 -27.47 0.20 -14.21
CA LEU A 86 -26.56 0.65 -13.15
C LEU A 86 -27.27 1.65 -12.24
N ASP A 87 -27.27 1.37 -10.93
CA ASP A 87 -27.89 2.24 -9.93
C ASP A 87 -27.02 3.46 -9.59
N ALA A 88 -25.70 3.35 -9.78
CA ALA A 88 -24.74 4.39 -9.50
C ALA A 88 -23.55 4.34 -10.47
N TYR A 89 -22.77 5.42 -10.48
CA TYR A 89 -21.52 5.46 -11.23
C TYR A 89 -20.51 4.50 -10.62
N ASP A 90 -20.06 3.54 -11.41
CA ASP A 90 -19.04 2.57 -11.00
C ASP A 90 -18.07 2.35 -12.18
N GLU A 91 -16.82 2.71 -11.97
CA GLU A 91 -15.79 2.71 -13.02
C GLU A 91 -15.56 1.31 -13.60
N LEU A 92 -15.57 0.26 -12.74
CA LEU A 92 -15.37 -1.11 -13.22
C LEU A 92 -16.55 -1.55 -14.09
N GLN A 93 -17.79 -1.31 -13.65
CA GLN A 93 -18.98 -1.72 -14.41
C GLN A 93 -19.03 -1.01 -15.77
N LEU A 94 -18.76 0.30 -15.78
CA LEU A 94 -18.69 1.06 -17.03
C LEU A 94 -17.58 0.58 -17.97
N LEU A 95 -16.42 0.23 -17.42
CA LEU A 95 -15.31 -0.33 -18.19
C LEU A 95 -15.69 -1.68 -18.82
N LEU A 96 -16.37 -2.53 -18.06
CA LEU A 96 -16.82 -3.85 -18.54
C LEU A 96 -17.88 -3.74 -19.62
N LEU A 97 -18.82 -2.80 -19.53
CA LEU A 97 -19.81 -2.53 -20.57
C LEU A 97 -19.18 -2.18 -21.91
N GLY A 98 -18.11 -1.40 -21.89
CA GLY A 98 -17.33 -1.03 -23.09
C GLY A 98 -16.25 -2.04 -23.46
N HIS A 99 -16.09 -3.14 -22.72
CA HIS A 99 -14.95 -4.05 -22.88
C HIS A 99 -13.57 -3.33 -22.84
N GLY A 100 -13.49 -2.19 -22.15
CA GLY A 100 -12.30 -1.35 -22.11
C GLY A 100 -11.97 -0.65 -23.42
N ARG A 101 -12.87 -0.63 -24.40
CA ARG A 101 -12.64 0.03 -25.68
C ARG A 101 -12.83 1.54 -25.61
N CYS A 102 -12.07 2.28 -26.40
CA CYS A 102 -12.25 3.71 -26.61
C CYS A 102 -12.07 4.07 -28.08
N ALA A 103 -12.35 5.31 -28.43
CA ALA A 103 -12.22 5.79 -29.81
C ALA A 103 -10.76 6.15 -30.21
N GLN A 104 -9.81 6.06 -29.31
CA GLN A 104 -8.45 6.53 -29.49
C GLN A 104 -7.45 5.42 -29.89
N ASP A 105 -7.81 4.17 -29.62
CA ASP A 105 -6.97 3.00 -29.91
C ASP A 105 -7.84 1.75 -30.17
N ASN A 106 -7.21 0.65 -30.60
CA ASN A 106 -7.86 -0.64 -30.85
C ASN A 106 -7.78 -1.59 -29.65
N VAL A 107 -7.46 -1.03 -28.48
CA VAL A 107 -7.23 -1.80 -27.25
C VAL A 107 -8.56 -2.19 -26.60
N TYR A 108 -8.59 -3.39 -26.06
CA TYR A 108 -9.71 -3.93 -25.27
C TYR A 108 -9.21 -4.74 -24.10
N ILE A 109 -10.11 -5.07 -23.18
CA ILE A 109 -9.81 -5.94 -22.04
C ILE A 109 -10.57 -7.26 -22.13
N THR A 110 -9.93 -8.32 -21.64
CA THR A 110 -10.55 -9.64 -21.46
C THR A 110 -10.27 -10.13 -20.06
N GLU A 111 -11.30 -10.53 -19.32
CA GLU A 111 -11.10 -11.10 -17.99
C GLU A 111 -10.33 -12.41 -18.08
N VAL A 112 -9.35 -12.59 -17.22
CA VAL A 112 -8.49 -13.76 -17.12
C VAL A 112 -8.39 -14.19 -15.65
N GLU A 113 -8.03 -15.45 -15.41
CA GLU A 113 -7.95 -15.95 -14.03
C GLU A 113 -6.83 -15.28 -13.23
N ASP A 114 -5.69 -15.00 -13.89
CA ASP A 114 -4.52 -14.47 -13.20
C ASP A 114 -3.50 -13.87 -14.20
N ILE A 115 -2.49 -13.17 -13.69
CA ILE A 115 -1.34 -12.74 -14.49
C ILE A 115 -0.33 -13.88 -14.66
N PRO A 116 0.55 -13.84 -15.70
CA PRO A 116 1.61 -14.81 -15.89
C PRO A 116 2.52 -14.97 -14.67
N VAL A 117 2.94 -16.21 -14.41
CA VAL A 117 3.83 -16.52 -13.25
C VAL A 117 5.15 -15.74 -13.31
N SER A 118 5.69 -15.50 -14.51
CA SER A 118 6.90 -14.70 -14.72
C SER A 118 6.75 -13.27 -14.18
N MET A 119 5.58 -12.69 -14.31
CA MET A 119 5.31 -11.33 -13.81
C MET A 119 5.13 -11.31 -12.27
N LYS A 120 4.62 -12.40 -11.68
CA LYS A 120 4.50 -12.52 -10.23
C LYS A 120 5.83 -12.52 -9.49
N ALA A 121 6.93 -12.82 -10.17
CA ALA A 121 8.26 -12.74 -9.56
C ALA A 121 8.58 -11.34 -8.99
N ARG A 122 8.01 -10.28 -9.57
CA ARG A 122 8.15 -8.90 -9.05
C ARG A 122 7.38 -8.66 -7.76
N TRP A 123 6.36 -9.47 -7.47
CA TRP A 123 5.53 -9.30 -6.28
C TRP A 123 6.25 -9.64 -4.97
N GLN A 124 7.42 -10.27 -5.03
CA GLN A 124 8.30 -10.44 -3.87
C GLN A 124 8.77 -9.10 -3.28
N TYR A 125 8.82 -8.03 -4.08
CA TYR A 125 9.21 -6.69 -3.65
C TYR A 125 8.06 -5.87 -3.07
N LYS A 126 6.83 -6.37 -3.14
CA LYS A 126 5.67 -5.69 -2.58
C LYS A 126 5.77 -5.58 -1.07
N ILE A 127 5.24 -4.48 -0.56
CA ILE A 127 5.28 -4.17 0.86
C ILE A 127 4.32 -5.08 1.62
N GLU A 128 4.81 -5.70 2.68
CA GLU A 128 4.02 -6.47 3.62
C GLU A 128 3.62 -5.62 4.84
N ASP A 129 4.56 -4.80 5.34
CA ASP A 129 4.29 -3.84 6.42
C ASP A 129 5.24 -2.63 6.35
N ALA A 130 4.80 -1.49 6.89
CA ALA A 130 5.59 -0.26 6.95
C ALA A 130 5.35 0.47 8.28
N VAL A 131 6.41 0.66 9.04
CA VAL A 131 6.37 1.26 10.38
C VAL A 131 7.09 2.59 10.38
N PRO A 132 6.43 3.70 10.73
CA PRO A 132 7.10 4.99 10.89
C PRO A 132 8.04 4.95 12.10
N LEU A 133 9.28 5.39 11.89
CA LEU A 133 10.30 5.52 12.90
C LEU A 133 10.60 7.00 13.18
N ALA A 134 11.39 7.26 14.22
CA ALA A 134 11.97 8.57 14.46
C ALA A 134 12.81 9.05 13.26
N ASP A 135 13.11 10.36 13.24
CA ASP A 135 13.97 10.99 12.21
C ASP A 135 13.42 10.87 10.78
N GLN A 136 12.09 10.82 10.64
CA GLN A 136 11.43 10.74 9.33
C GLN A 136 11.87 9.51 8.49
N CYS A 137 12.11 8.40 9.18
CA CYS A 137 12.43 7.11 8.57
C CYS A 137 11.21 6.18 8.58
N LEU A 138 11.17 5.25 7.62
CA LEU A 138 10.29 4.08 7.66
C LEU A 138 11.14 2.81 7.84
N LEU A 139 10.63 1.87 8.61
CA LEU A 139 11.03 0.47 8.56
C LEU A 139 10.00 -0.26 7.70
N VAL A 140 10.43 -0.74 6.54
CA VAL A 140 9.56 -1.38 5.55
C VAL A 140 9.93 -2.85 5.45
N PHE A 141 8.92 -3.72 5.52
CA PHE A 141 9.02 -5.17 5.34
C PHE A 141 8.46 -5.55 3.97
N PHE A 142 9.18 -6.40 3.26
CA PHE A 142 8.80 -6.85 1.92
C PHE A 142 8.44 -8.34 1.92
N ARG A 143 7.68 -8.77 0.92
CA ARG A 143 7.22 -10.17 0.80
C ARG A 143 8.34 -11.19 0.61
N ASP A 144 9.52 -10.77 0.16
CA ASP A 144 10.72 -11.62 0.10
C ASP A 144 11.33 -11.88 1.49
N GLY A 145 10.74 -11.34 2.55
CA GLY A 145 11.20 -11.44 3.93
C GLY A 145 12.28 -10.42 4.30
N SER A 146 12.72 -9.57 3.37
CA SER A 146 13.69 -8.52 3.66
C SER A 146 13.03 -7.33 4.39
N ALA A 147 13.85 -6.60 5.15
CA ALA A 147 13.45 -5.34 5.77
C ALA A 147 14.47 -4.24 5.46
N ARG A 148 13.97 -3.01 5.31
CA ARG A 148 14.80 -1.84 5.05
C ARG A 148 14.41 -0.66 5.92
N ARG A 149 15.44 0.05 6.40
CA ARG A 149 15.28 1.36 7.04
C ARG A 149 15.53 2.45 6.02
N ILE A 150 14.54 3.27 5.75
CA ILE A 150 14.53 4.22 4.65
C ILE A 150 14.27 5.63 5.18
N SER A 151 15.16 6.59 4.87
CA SER A 151 14.95 7.99 5.17
C SER A 151 14.03 8.63 4.12
N ILE A 152 12.80 8.88 4.50
CA ILE A 152 11.81 9.54 3.62
C ILE A 152 12.24 10.97 3.31
N LYS A 153 12.83 11.65 4.27
CA LYS A 153 13.39 13.00 4.07
C LYS A 153 14.40 13.04 2.91
N THR A 154 15.33 12.09 2.88
CA THR A 154 16.34 12.03 1.82
C THR A 154 15.72 11.64 0.48
N MET A 155 14.79 10.70 0.51
CA MET A 155 14.15 10.17 -0.69
C MET A 155 13.22 11.19 -1.39
N THR A 156 12.68 12.14 -0.63
CA THR A 156 11.69 13.11 -1.12
C THR A 156 12.21 14.56 -1.09
N GLN A 157 13.52 14.76 -1.02
CA GLN A 157 14.12 16.11 -0.94
C GLN A 157 13.74 17.01 -2.13
N ASP A 158 13.56 16.44 -3.31
CA ASP A 158 13.17 17.14 -4.55
C ASP A 158 11.65 17.08 -4.82
N LYS A 159 10.85 16.60 -3.85
CA LYS A 159 9.39 16.44 -3.93
C LYS A 159 8.71 17.40 -2.95
N PRO A 160 8.42 18.65 -3.33
CA PRO A 160 7.89 19.68 -2.41
C PRO A 160 6.53 19.31 -1.80
N GLU A 161 5.73 18.46 -2.44
CA GLU A 161 4.46 17.95 -1.94
C GLU A 161 4.61 17.16 -0.62
N PHE A 162 5.80 16.64 -0.31
CA PHE A 162 6.08 15.94 0.94
C PHE A 162 6.38 16.87 2.12
N ALA A 163 6.52 18.17 1.92
CA ALA A 163 6.83 19.11 3.01
C ALA A 163 5.84 19.04 4.20
N PRO A 164 4.50 18.93 4.01
CA PRO A 164 3.57 18.74 5.13
C PRO A 164 3.76 17.42 5.87
N VAL A 165 4.09 16.35 5.15
CA VAL A 165 4.35 15.02 5.72
C VAL A 165 5.58 15.06 6.62
N LEU A 166 6.65 15.70 6.14
CA LEU A 166 7.93 15.77 6.87
C LEU A 166 7.90 16.76 8.05
N SER A 167 7.07 17.82 7.99
CA SER A 167 7.01 18.84 9.04
C SER A 167 6.11 18.49 10.22
N HIS A 168 5.25 17.48 10.08
CA HIS A 168 4.28 17.10 11.11
C HIS A 168 4.36 15.60 11.43
N GLU A 169 4.92 15.27 12.58
CA GLU A 169 5.07 13.89 13.05
C GLU A 169 3.75 13.10 13.01
N ARG A 170 2.63 13.74 13.37
CA ARG A 170 1.32 13.10 13.32
C ARG A 170 0.91 12.70 11.90
N ILE A 171 1.24 13.53 10.91
CA ILE A 171 0.96 13.20 9.49
C ILE A 171 1.90 12.09 9.07
N PHE A 172 3.19 12.20 9.37
CA PHE A 172 4.18 11.17 9.04
C PHE A 172 3.80 9.80 9.60
N ASN A 173 3.35 9.76 10.86
CA ASN A 173 2.96 8.51 11.53
C ASN A 173 1.66 7.90 10.98
N ASN A 174 0.91 8.61 10.15
CA ASN A 174 -0.31 8.10 9.50
C ASN A 174 -0.05 7.53 8.10
N VAL A 175 1.12 6.97 7.89
CA VAL A 175 1.46 6.24 6.65
C VAL A 175 0.51 5.06 6.46
N MET A 176 0.04 4.87 5.22
CA MET A 176 -0.82 3.77 4.81
C MET A 176 -0.13 2.95 3.72
N ILE A 177 -0.28 1.64 3.80
CA ILE A 177 0.16 0.75 2.72
C ILE A 177 -0.91 0.77 1.64
N GLN A 178 -0.48 0.98 0.40
CA GLN A 178 -1.37 0.92 -0.75
C GLN A 178 -1.87 -0.52 -0.99
N PRO A 179 -3.01 -0.70 -1.65
CA PRO A 179 -3.57 -2.02 -1.93
C PRO A 179 -2.50 -2.99 -2.43
N ASP A 180 -2.52 -4.20 -1.89
CA ASP A 180 -1.59 -5.29 -2.20
C ASP A 180 -0.09 -4.95 -2.08
N GLY A 181 0.26 -3.89 -1.36
CA GLY A 181 1.65 -3.52 -1.11
C GLY A 181 2.35 -2.79 -2.26
N TYR A 182 1.62 -2.17 -3.18
CA TYR A 182 2.19 -1.40 -4.31
C TYR A 182 2.99 -0.16 -3.91
N GLY A 183 2.96 0.21 -2.65
CA GLY A 183 3.68 1.35 -2.13
C GLY A 183 3.13 1.81 -0.79
N VAL A 184 3.58 2.97 -0.36
CA VAL A 184 3.04 3.68 0.80
C VAL A 184 2.44 5.01 0.37
N ALA A 185 1.46 5.49 1.14
CA ALA A 185 0.79 6.76 0.90
C ALA A 185 0.51 7.51 2.21
N TRP A 186 0.59 8.81 2.18
CA TRP A 186 0.07 9.74 3.22
C TRP A 186 -1.14 10.51 2.70
N SER A 187 -1.22 10.69 1.39
CA SER A 187 -2.34 11.29 0.66
C SER A 187 -2.31 10.80 -0.80
N GLU A 188 -3.27 11.22 -1.61
CA GLU A 188 -3.29 10.89 -3.05
C GLU A 188 -2.04 11.41 -3.80
N SER A 189 -1.48 12.55 -3.39
CA SER A 189 -0.30 13.16 -4.00
C SER A 189 1.03 12.77 -3.36
N CYS A 190 1.00 12.27 -2.11
CA CYS A 190 2.19 11.88 -1.36
C CYS A 190 2.28 10.35 -1.29
N THR A 191 2.75 9.75 -2.36
CA THR A 191 2.91 8.29 -2.50
C THR A 191 4.34 7.94 -2.91
N ILE A 192 4.81 6.78 -2.46
CA ILE A 192 6.10 6.21 -2.86
C ILE A 192 5.87 4.75 -3.23
N ALA A 193 6.32 4.36 -4.42
CA ALA A 193 6.13 3.01 -4.93
C ALA A 193 7.01 1.97 -4.21
N ASP A 194 6.59 0.72 -4.23
CA ASP A 194 7.30 -0.42 -3.62
C ASP A 194 8.73 -0.56 -4.15
N HIS A 195 8.93 -0.49 -5.47
CA HIS A 195 10.24 -0.61 -6.10
C HIS A 195 11.19 0.55 -5.74
N GLU A 196 10.68 1.78 -5.56
CA GLU A 196 11.48 2.91 -5.09
C GLU A 196 11.97 2.65 -3.65
N LEU A 197 11.09 2.14 -2.78
CA LEU A 197 11.42 1.80 -1.40
C LEU A 197 12.36 0.59 -1.33
N TYR A 198 12.11 -0.45 -2.14
CA TYR A 198 12.95 -1.64 -2.17
C TYR A 198 14.40 -1.36 -2.60
N ASN A 199 14.58 -0.43 -3.53
CA ASN A 199 15.91 -0.04 -4.03
C ASN A 199 16.60 1.04 -3.17
N SER A 200 15.95 1.47 -2.07
CA SER A 200 16.44 2.55 -1.22
C SER A 200 16.75 2.07 0.20
N GLY A 201 17.52 2.88 0.93
CA GLY A 201 17.78 2.66 2.34
C GLY A 201 18.76 1.54 2.66
N GLU A 202 18.86 1.25 3.96
CA GLU A 202 19.76 0.25 4.51
C GLU A 202 19.01 -1.04 4.83
N THR A 203 19.58 -2.18 4.43
CA THR A 203 19.03 -3.49 4.79
C THR A 203 19.16 -3.71 6.29
N VAL A 204 18.08 -4.12 6.92
CA VAL A 204 18.02 -4.44 8.35
C VAL A 204 17.89 -5.96 8.49
N PRO A 205 18.77 -6.64 9.26
CA PRO A 205 18.71 -8.09 9.46
C PRO A 205 17.58 -8.44 10.46
N LEU A 206 16.35 -8.14 10.09
CA LEU A 206 15.13 -8.32 10.89
C LEU A 206 13.99 -8.66 9.97
N THR A 207 13.23 -9.71 10.29
CA THR A 207 12.02 -10.09 9.56
C THR A 207 10.77 -9.62 10.29
N LEU A 208 9.63 -9.56 9.60
CA LEU A 208 8.34 -9.31 10.22
C LEU A 208 7.99 -10.38 11.26
N TYR A 209 8.38 -11.64 11.02
CA TYR A 209 8.24 -12.74 11.97
C TYR A 209 9.01 -12.50 13.27
N ASP A 210 10.26 -11.98 13.19
CA ASP A 210 11.05 -11.64 14.38
C ASP A 210 10.37 -10.53 15.18
N MET A 211 9.78 -9.52 14.51
CA MET A 211 8.99 -8.47 15.18
C MET A 211 7.75 -9.03 15.86
N GLN A 212 7.01 -9.91 15.21
CA GLN A 212 5.85 -10.58 15.80
C GLN A 212 6.24 -11.40 17.04
N ARG A 213 7.36 -12.14 16.94
CA ARG A 213 7.88 -12.89 18.10
C ARG A 213 8.32 -11.97 19.23
N PHE A 214 8.99 -10.85 18.91
CA PHE A 214 9.35 -9.86 19.92
C PHE A 214 8.10 -9.33 20.65
N VAL A 215 7.09 -8.88 19.89
CA VAL A 215 5.84 -8.36 20.45
C VAL A 215 5.16 -9.41 21.33
N SER A 216 5.01 -10.65 20.86
CA SER A 216 4.32 -11.72 21.61
C SER A 216 5.02 -12.13 22.90
N GLN A 217 6.35 -11.99 22.96
CA GLN A 217 7.12 -12.43 24.13
C GLN A 217 7.50 -11.29 25.07
N ARG A 218 7.57 -10.06 24.59
CA ARG A 218 8.12 -8.91 25.34
C ARG A 218 7.13 -7.82 25.66
N ILE A 219 5.96 -7.83 25.04
CA ILE A 219 4.90 -6.87 25.32
C ILE A 219 3.84 -7.53 26.17
N VAL A 220 3.48 -6.90 27.28
CA VAL A 220 2.46 -7.36 28.20
C VAL A 220 1.36 -6.30 28.37
N ASN A 221 0.13 -6.75 28.53
CA ASN A 221 -0.99 -5.87 28.84
C ASN A 221 -1.07 -5.54 30.35
N ALA A 222 -2.00 -4.66 30.73
CA ALA A 222 -2.15 -4.24 32.11
C ALA A 222 -2.57 -5.39 33.05
N ALA A 223 -3.30 -6.41 32.58
CA ALA A 223 -3.68 -7.56 33.37
C ALA A 223 -2.48 -8.48 33.67
N GLU A 224 -1.70 -8.78 32.62
CA GLU A 224 -0.45 -9.54 32.79
C GLU A 224 0.56 -8.81 33.69
N ALA A 225 0.67 -7.49 33.57
CA ALA A 225 1.51 -6.69 34.45
C ALA A 225 1.04 -6.72 35.92
N GLN A 226 -0.27 -6.77 36.19
CA GLN A 226 -0.84 -6.94 37.53
C GLN A 226 -0.46 -8.31 38.12
N GLU A 227 -0.59 -9.37 37.32
CA GLU A 227 -0.20 -10.73 37.77
C GLU A 227 1.28 -10.80 38.12
N MET A 228 2.15 -10.29 37.20
CA MET A 228 3.59 -10.30 37.42
C MET A 228 4.01 -9.49 38.66
N LEU A 229 3.43 -8.31 38.88
CA LEU A 229 3.77 -7.45 40.03
C LEU A 229 3.02 -7.80 41.29
N HIS A 230 2.11 -8.78 41.25
CA HIS A 230 1.20 -9.13 42.36
C HIS A 230 0.49 -7.91 42.95
N CYS A 231 -0.12 -7.07 42.10
CA CYS A 231 -0.73 -5.82 42.52
C CYS A 231 -2.06 -5.55 41.81
N SER A 232 -2.85 -4.61 42.33
CA SER A 232 -4.13 -4.22 41.76
C SER A 232 -3.98 -3.35 40.52
N ARG A 233 -5.05 -3.29 39.70
CA ARG A 233 -5.15 -2.39 38.53
C ARG A 233 -4.94 -0.93 38.93
N GLN A 234 -5.44 -0.52 40.09
CA GLN A 234 -5.27 0.83 40.59
C GLN A 234 -3.80 1.13 40.89
N ASN A 235 -3.07 0.17 41.45
CA ASN A 235 -1.63 0.31 41.70
C ASN A 235 -0.84 0.48 40.39
N ILE A 236 -1.15 -0.27 39.31
CA ILE A 236 -0.55 -0.05 37.97
C ILE A 236 -0.82 1.40 37.48
N ALA A 237 -2.07 1.87 37.64
CA ALA A 237 -2.41 3.26 37.24
C ALA A 237 -1.63 4.30 38.04
N ASP A 238 -1.46 4.09 39.35
CA ASP A 238 -0.67 4.98 40.22
C ASP A 238 0.82 4.94 39.87
N LEU A 239 1.36 3.78 39.53
CA LEU A 239 2.75 3.66 39.08
C LEU A 239 3.00 4.43 37.79
N VAL A 240 2.09 4.37 36.85
CA VAL A 240 2.16 5.15 35.61
C VAL A 240 2.04 6.65 35.91
N LYS A 241 1.06 7.04 36.75
CA LYS A 241 0.88 8.46 37.13
C LYS A 241 2.11 9.05 37.83
N ARG A 242 2.84 8.25 38.60
CA ARG A 242 4.07 8.66 39.30
C ARG A 242 5.33 8.56 38.45
N GLY A 243 5.22 8.22 37.14
CA GLY A 243 6.36 8.03 36.26
C GLY A 243 7.28 6.88 36.65
N LYS A 244 6.74 5.87 37.35
CA LYS A 244 7.48 4.69 37.80
C LYS A 244 7.23 3.46 36.92
N LEU A 245 6.35 3.58 35.94
CA LEU A 245 6.05 2.59 34.92
C LEU A 245 5.63 3.32 33.65
N HIS A 246 6.23 2.98 32.52
CA HIS A 246 6.09 3.71 31.25
C HIS A 246 5.36 2.84 30.22
N PRO A 247 4.07 3.12 29.92
CA PRO A 247 3.39 2.38 28.88
C PRO A 247 3.95 2.74 27.51
N ILE A 248 4.25 1.73 26.68
CA ILE A 248 4.65 1.93 25.26
C ILE A 248 3.46 2.37 24.40
N ARG A 249 2.25 1.96 24.79
CA ARG A 249 1.00 2.39 24.15
C ARG A 249 -0.09 2.54 25.19
N THR A 250 -0.88 3.58 25.05
CA THR A 250 -2.10 3.81 25.85
C THR A 250 -3.25 4.05 24.89
N ASP A 251 -4.30 3.24 25.04
CA ASP A 251 -5.55 3.38 24.28
C ASP A 251 -6.71 3.29 25.29
N GLY A 252 -7.19 4.44 25.69
CA GLY A 252 -8.16 4.57 26.79
C GLY A 252 -7.68 3.87 28.06
N ASN A 253 -8.37 2.79 28.45
CA ASN A 253 -8.00 1.97 29.62
C ASN A 253 -7.00 0.85 29.32
N ASN A 254 -6.67 0.61 28.04
CA ASN A 254 -5.74 -0.41 27.64
C ASN A 254 -4.33 0.18 27.59
N ARG A 255 -3.42 -0.42 28.34
CA ARG A 255 -2.00 -0.04 28.38
C ARG A 255 -1.15 -1.25 28.09
N LEU A 256 -0.14 -1.04 27.26
CA LEU A 256 0.88 -2.05 26.93
C LEU A 256 2.22 -1.61 27.52
N PHE A 257 2.98 -2.55 28.04
CA PHE A 257 4.25 -2.32 28.71
C PHE A 257 5.33 -3.27 28.20
N MET A 258 6.58 -2.86 28.31
CA MET A 258 7.70 -3.77 28.13
C MET A 258 7.78 -4.74 29.33
N LYS A 259 7.78 -6.04 29.04
CA LYS A 259 7.91 -7.08 30.08
C LYS A 259 9.19 -6.92 30.92
N THR A 260 10.27 -6.47 30.29
CA THR A 260 11.55 -6.20 30.98
C THR A 260 11.44 -5.11 32.03
N GLU A 261 10.67 -4.03 31.77
CA GLU A 261 10.45 -2.96 32.76
C GLU A 261 9.67 -3.50 33.98
N ILE A 262 8.68 -4.36 33.72
CA ILE A 262 7.92 -5.03 34.80
C ILE A 262 8.86 -5.94 35.61
N GLN A 263 9.72 -6.73 34.97
CA GLN A 263 10.67 -7.63 35.64
C GLN A 263 11.68 -6.85 36.49
N GLN A 264 12.33 -5.81 35.92
CA GLN A 264 13.25 -4.96 36.68
C GLN A 264 12.62 -4.35 37.93
N ARG A 265 11.32 -4.06 37.85
CA ARG A 265 10.60 -3.54 39.02
C ARG A 265 10.31 -4.62 40.06
N MET A 266 10.16 -5.88 39.67
CA MET A 266 10.06 -6.99 40.64
C MET A 266 11.39 -7.14 41.40
N ASP A 267 12.52 -7.04 40.70
CA ASP A 267 13.84 -7.21 41.28
C ASP A 267 14.26 -6.05 42.21
N ASN A 268 13.61 -4.87 42.05
CA ASN A 268 13.87 -3.69 42.88
C ASN A 268 12.81 -3.44 44.00
N LYS A 269 11.95 -4.41 44.29
CA LYS A 269 11.08 -4.40 45.43
C LYS A 269 11.74 -5.05 46.65
#